data_ececbb405d37442b9de5767bdc222494
#
_entry.id   ececbb405d37442b9de5767bdc222494
#
_cell.length_a   1.000
_cell.length_b   1.000
_cell.length_c   1.000
_cell.angle_alpha   90.00
_cell.angle_beta   90.00
_cell.angle_gamma   90.00
#
_symmetry.space_group_name_H-M   'P 1'
#
loop_
_entity.id
_entity.type
_entity.pdbx_description
1 polymer ?
#
loop_
_entity_poly.entity_id
_entity_poly.type
_entity_poly.pdbx_seq_one_letter_code
_entity_poly.pdbx_strand_id
1 'polypeptide(L)'
;MVENQPQPEQEPQDSVVPKKRRIFRSILLSVLFSLIFLLSVLALLFSTNQGSKFLLDQVLERQQIIQYEYEGGNLWRGIILKNVLVSLKPVDVKIDRADVKLGWRAIVKKEIHLTEADVLNLQIINKQPSTGEPFKFNAIRLPFILRVDHLLLDHLVIKTQTNAVDFYNIELNDALWSGTELNFEDSRMDMGYLSVREATGKMQFEGKYPLDATGIVNLPSLRDSLNIHDIQVRARGTLDTIQAGVATNTPDLLTGWVVVHPMRPQVPMRGELKFKDYHWPILAEQKLFTKDGIAEFNGDIKRLDLNVQTDLIGENIPQGQYSAVMYTDLVNQLNITDLNGQLMKGAVSLAGTVGWKDRVSWDLAGRLNGIDPKHERIPQVVQDFLPPSLDANIASAGNLENGLHLTGLVDFDRYES
;
A
#
# COMPACT_ATOMS: atom_id res chain seq x y z
N MET A 1 -49.80 10.98 -109.60
CA MET A 1 -50.58 10.25 -108.64
C MET A 1 -49.59 9.46 -107.76
N VAL A 2 -49.29 9.90 -106.63
CA VAL A 2 -48.39 9.22 -105.62
C VAL A 2 -49.28 9.04 -104.39
N GLU A 3 -49.54 7.84 -104.05
CA GLU A 3 -50.38 7.41 -102.97
C GLU A 3 -49.66 7.47 -101.64
N ASN A 4 -50.22 8.23 -100.69
CA ASN A 4 -49.64 8.36 -99.33
C ASN A 4 -50.14 7.17 -98.51
N GLN A 5 -49.26 6.34 -98.06
CA GLN A 5 -49.54 5.33 -97.04
C GLN A 5 -49.33 5.97 -95.61
N PRO A 6 -50.25 5.70 -94.67
CA PRO A 6 -50.12 6.15 -93.29
C PRO A 6 -49.14 5.33 -92.55
N GLN A 7 -48.29 5.98 -91.78
CA GLN A 7 -47.37 5.34 -90.84
C GLN A 7 -48.16 4.79 -89.60
N PRO A 8 -47.79 3.63 -89.11
CA PRO A 8 -48.38 3.06 -87.90
C PRO A 8 -47.95 3.81 -86.69
N GLU A 9 -48.89 4.18 -85.84
CA GLU A 9 -48.74 4.73 -84.49
C GLU A 9 -47.88 3.82 -83.63
N GLN A 10 -46.74 4.34 -83.12
CA GLN A 10 -45.99 3.64 -82.10
C GLN A 10 -46.68 3.74 -80.77
N GLU A 11 -47.20 2.61 -80.24
CA GLU A 11 -47.67 2.48 -78.84
C GLU A 11 -46.53 2.85 -77.86
N PRO A 12 -46.85 3.55 -76.79
CA PRO A 12 -45.86 3.86 -75.77
C PRO A 12 -45.45 2.57 -75.09
N GLN A 13 -44.17 2.22 -75.20
CA GLN A 13 -43.51 1.14 -74.40
C GLN A 13 -43.55 1.47 -72.93
N ASP A 14 -44.49 0.84 -72.23
CA ASP A 14 -44.51 0.76 -70.76
C ASP A 14 -43.21 0.21 -70.28
N SER A 15 -42.39 1.03 -69.70
CA SER A 15 -41.12 0.60 -69.09
C SER A 15 -41.42 -0.30 -67.87
N VAL A 16 -41.43 -1.59 -68.09
CA VAL A 16 -41.56 -2.62 -67.05
C VAL A 16 -40.30 -2.54 -66.18
N VAL A 17 -40.38 -1.75 -65.10
CA VAL A 17 -39.33 -1.76 -64.07
C VAL A 17 -39.21 -3.18 -63.53
N PRO A 18 -38.02 -3.81 -63.59
CA PRO A 18 -37.89 -5.22 -63.34
C PRO A 18 -38.31 -5.55 -61.89
N LYS A 19 -39.30 -6.43 -61.74
CA LYS A 19 -39.86 -6.91 -60.45
C LYS A 19 -38.78 -7.33 -59.42
N LYS A 20 -37.61 -7.80 -59.89
CA LYS A 20 -36.47 -8.16 -59.04
C LYS A 20 -35.93 -7.02 -58.17
N ARG A 21 -35.93 -5.76 -58.63
CA ARG A 21 -35.46 -4.61 -57.87
C ARG A 21 -36.42 -4.24 -56.71
N ARG A 22 -37.73 -4.43 -56.86
CA ARG A 22 -38.70 -4.21 -55.80
C ARG A 22 -38.59 -5.26 -54.70
N ILE A 23 -38.42 -6.50 -55.04
CA ILE A 23 -38.27 -7.62 -54.09
C ILE A 23 -36.97 -7.42 -53.29
N PHE A 24 -35.85 -7.08 -53.93
CA PHE A 24 -34.57 -6.84 -53.25
C PHE A 24 -34.64 -5.65 -52.28
N ARG A 25 -35.28 -4.54 -52.66
CA ARG A 25 -35.53 -3.40 -51.78
C ARG A 25 -36.45 -3.77 -50.61
N SER A 26 -37.47 -4.58 -50.78
CA SER A 26 -38.35 -5.06 -49.72
C SER A 26 -37.61 -5.96 -48.72
N ILE A 27 -36.80 -6.86 -49.20
CA ILE A 27 -35.93 -7.72 -48.34
C ILE A 27 -34.92 -6.86 -47.57
N LEU A 28 -34.24 -5.92 -48.23
CA LEU A 28 -33.28 -5.01 -47.58
C LEU A 28 -33.96 -4.16 -46.50
N LEU A 29 -35.14 -3.60 -46.77
CA LEU A 29 -35.93 -2.83 -45.80
C LEU A 29 -36.39 -3.70 -44.63
N SER A 30 -36.82 -4.95 -44.89
CA SER A 30 -37.22 -5.90 -43.84
C SER A 30 -36.02 -6.26 -42.93
N VAL A 31 -34.87 -6.52 -43.51
CA VAL A 31 -33.63 -6.79 -42.77
C VAL A 31 -33.20 -5.57 -41.95
N LEU A 32 -33.24 -4.34 -42.56
CA LEU A 32 -32.93 -3.10 -41.86
C LEU A 32 -33.91 -2.83 -40.71
N PHE A 33 -35.23 -3.05 -40.93
CA PHE A 33 -36.24 -2.89 -39.88
C PHE A 33 -36.03 -3.91 -38.75
N SER A 34 -35.77 -5.19 -39.09
CA SER A 34 -35.44 -6.23 -38.11
C SER A 34 -34.20 -5.88 -37.30
N LEU A 35 -33.17 -5.34 -37.94
CA LEU A 35 -31.96 -4.88 -37.28
C LEU A 35 -32.22 -3.70 -36.34
N ILE A 36 -32.98 -2.69 -36.80
CA ILE A 36 -33.36 -1.54 -35.97
C ILE A 36 -34.23 -1.99 -34.79
N PHE A 37 -35.15 -2.91 -34.99
CA PHE A 37 -35.98 -3.47 -33.93
C PHE A 37 -35.10 -4.22 -32.92
N LEU A 38 -34.18 -5.07 -33.35
CA LEU A 38 -33.25 -5.80 -32.49
C LEU A 38 -32.38 -4.83 -31.67
N LEU A 39 -31.83 -3.79 -32.32
CA LEU A 39 -31.03 -2.77 -31.63
C LEU A 39 -31.86 -1.97 -30.62
N SER A 40 -33.16 -1.68 -30.94
CA SER A 40 -34.06 -1.01 -30.02
C SER A 40 -34.40 -1.86 -28.81
N VAL A 41 -34.64 -3.16 -29.00
CA VAL A 41 -34.86 -4.10 -27.89
C VAL A 41 -33.62 -4.21 -27.02
N LEU A 42 -32.43 -4.33 -27.61
CA LEU A 42 -31.15 -4.29 -26.89
C LEU A 42 -31.01 -2.99 -26.10
N ALA A 43 -31.23 -1.83 -26.74
CA ALA A 43 -31.14 -0.54 -26.06
C ALA A 43 -32.11 -0.44 -24.87
N LEU A 44 -33.33 -0.95 -24.97
CA LEU A 44 -34.26 -1.03 -23.86
C LEU A 44 -33.78 -1.96 -22.73
N LEU A 45 -33.24 -3.12 -23.05
CA LEU A 45 -32.68 -4.05 -22.07
C LEU A 45 -31.51 -3.42 -21.30
N PHE A 46 -30.65 -2.68 -21.98
CA PHE A 46 -29.48 -2.05 -21.34
C PHE A 46 -29.86 -0.77 -20.57
N SER A 47 -30.88 -0.03 -20.97
CA SER A 47 -31.27 1.26 -20.37
C SER A 47 -32.30 1.17 -19.25
N THR A 48 -32.93 0.03 -19.06
CA THR A 48 -33.95 -0.17 -18.01
C THR A 48 -33.43 -1.04 -16.87
N ASN A 49 -33.92 -0.77 -15.65
CA ASN A 49 -33.54 -1.57 -14.47
C ASN A 49 -33.94 -3.06 -14.64
N GLN A 50 -35.15 -3.31 -15.13
CA GLN A 50 -35.64 -4.68 -15.31
C GLN A 50 -34.90 -5.43 -16.42
N GLY A 51 -34.61 -4.75 -17.53
CA GLY A 51 -33.82 -5.33 -18.62
C GLY A 51 -32.40 -5.63 -18.22
N SER A 52 -31.77 -4.71 -17.51
CA SER A 52 -30.41 -4.90 -16.99
C SER A 52 -30.34 -6.03 -15.97
N LYS A 53 -31.30 -6.12 -15.04
CA LYS A 53 -31.39 -7.25 -14.11
C LYS A 53 -31.56 -8.57 -14.87
N PHE A 54 -32.47 -8.63 -15.85
CA PHE A 54 -32.67 -9.85 -16.65
C PHE A 54 -31.39 -10.31 -17.35
N LEU A 55 -30.60 -9.38 -17.92
CA LEU A 55 -29.33 -9.70 -18.57
C LEU A 55 -28.29 -10.20 -17.58
N LEU A 56 -28.21 -9.57 -16.40
CA LEU A 56 -27.29 -10.00 -15.34
C LEU A 56 -27.65 -11.39 -14.81
N ASP A 57 -28.94 -11.65 -14.54
CA ASP A 57 -29.43 -12.94 -14.09
C ASP A 57 -29.08 -14.04 -15.11
N GLN A 58 -29.27 -13.77 -16.42
CA GLN A 58 -28.92 -14.73 -17.48
C GLN A 58 -27.42 -15.03 -17.59
N VAL A 59 -26.56 -14.07 -17.28
CA VAL A 59 -25.10 -14.22 -17.36
C VAL A 59 -24.52 -14.81 -16.07
N LEU A 60 -24.95 -14.31 -14.91
CA LEU A 60 -24.34 -14.63 -13.62
C LEU A 60 -24.98 -15.84 -12.95
N GLU A 61 -26.28 -16.07 -13.06
CA GLU A 61 -26.95 -17.25 -12.48
C GLU A 61 -26.51 -18.57 -13.13
N ARG A 62 -26.06 -18.53 -14.37
CA ARG A 62 -25.46 -19.71 -15.01
C ARG A 62 -24.13 -20.14 -14.37
N GLN A 63 -23.49 -19.21 -13.65
CA GLN A 63 -22.26 -19.48 -12.90
C GLN A 63 -22.64 -19.64 -11.43
N GLN A 64 -22.95 -20.86 -10.97
CA GLN A 64 -23.37 -21.21 -9.60
C GLN A 64 -22.41 -20.74 -8.47
N ILE A 65 -21.34 -20.04 -8.83
CA ILE A 65 -20.33 -19.50 -7.93
C ILE A 65 -20.59 -18.05 -7.48
N ILE A 66 -21.56 -17.36 -8.10
CA ILE A 66 -21.85 -15.96 -7.81
C ILE A 66 -23.30 -15.84 -7.32
N GLN A 67 -23.45 -15.23 -6.14
CA GLN A 67 -24.75 -14.82 -5.58
C GLN A 67 -24.72 -13.30 -5.40
N TYR A 68 -25.82 -12.63 -5.67
CA TYR A 68 -25.93 -11.18 -5.52
C TYR A 68 -27.37 -10.74 -5.37
N GLU A 69 -27.58 -9.57 -4.81
CA GLU A 69 -28.85 -8.85 -4.80
C GLU A 69 -28.76 -7.62 -5.69
N TYR A 70 -29.65 -7.51 -6.65
CA TYR A 70 -29.73 -6.34 -7.51
C TYR A 70 -30.50 -5.22 -6.81
N GLU A 71 -29.82 -4.11 -6.46
CA GLU A 71 -30.44 -2.96 -5.81
C GLU A 71 -31.08 -2.01 -6.84
N GLY A 72 -30.42 -1.77 -7.99
CA GLY A 72 -30.95 -0.86 -8.99
C GLY A 72 -29.92 -0.44 -10.03
N GLY A 73 -30.29 0.62 -10.76
CA GLY A 73 -29.46 1.15 -11.84
C GLY A 73 -29.77 0.52 -13.19
N ASN A 74 -28.90 0.67 -14.14
CA ASN A 74 -28.96 -0.01 -15.43
C ASN A 74 -27.58 -0.15 -16.04
N LEU A 75 -27.41 -1.07 -16.95
CA LEU A 75 -26.12 -1.35 -17.58
C LEU A 75 -25.53 -0.16 -18.35
N TRP A 76 -26.35 0.81 -18.75
CA TRP A 76 -25.94 1.99 -19.49
C TRP A 76 -25.36 3.10 -18.60
N ARG A 77 -25.91 3.31 -17.40
CA ARG A 77 -25.55 4.40 -16.48
C ARG A 77 -24.76 3.95 -15.28
N GLY A 78 -24.84 2.67 -14.94
CA GLY A 78 -24.25 2.05 -13.77
C GLY A 78 -25.25 1.11 -13.10
N ILE A 79 -24.75 0.07 -12.48
CA ILE A 79 -25.52 -0.96 -11.75
C ILE A 79 -25.08 -0.98 -10.29
N ILE A 80 -26.04 -1.16 -9.41
CA ILE A 80 -25.80 -1.28 -7.97
C ILE A 80 -26.15 -2.69 -7.53
N LEU A 81 -25.17 -3.39 -7.00
CA LEU A 81 -25.28 -4.74 -6.46
C LEU A 81 -25.01 -4.72 -4.96
N LYS A 82 -25.73 -5.56 -4.21
CA LYS A 82 -25.55 -5.78 -2.79
C LYS A 82 -25.33 -7.25 -2.49
N ASN A 83 -24.73 -7.51 -1.32
CA ASN A 83 -24.53 -8.87 -0.80
C ASN A 83 -23.91 -9.81 -1.83
N VAL A 84 -22.90 -9.31 -2.57
CA VAL A 84 -22.24 -10.12 -3.60
C VAL A 84 -21.35 -11.13 -2.92
N LEU A 85 -21.57 -12.41 -3.20
CA LEU A 85 -20.76 -13.53 -2.74
C LEU A 85 -20.21 -14.29 -3.93
N VAL A 86 -18.91 -14.35 -4.07
CA VAL A 86 -18.22 -15.15 -5.08
C VAL A 86 -17.47 -16.28 -4.37
N SER A 87 -17.95 -17.52 -4.56
CA SER A 87 -17.36 -18.69 -3.94
C SER A 87 -16.38 -19.37 -4.89
N LEU A 88 -15.10 -19.07 -4.71
CA LEU A 88 -13.98 -19.71 -5.42
C LEU A 88 -13.29 -20.67 -4.46
N LYS A 89 -13.02 -21.90 -4.88
CA LYS A 89 -12.18 -22.80 -4.07
C LYS A 89 -10.72 -22.41 -4.28
N PRO A 90 -9.96 -21.99 -3.25
CA PRO A 90 -10.24 -22.05 -1.79
C PRO A 90 -10.66 -20.72 -1.13
N VAL A 91 -11.11 -19.75 -1.87
CA VAL A 91 -11.34 -18.38 -1.41
C VAL A 91 -12.80 -18.00 -1.59
N ASP A 92 -13.40 -17.33 -0.58
CA ASP A 92 -14.65 -16.60 -0.75
C ASP A 92 -14.36 -15.10 -0.83
N VAL A 93 -15.03 -14.43 -1.75
CA VAL A 93 -15.04 -12.98 -1.86
C VAL A 93 -16.44 -12.48 -1.53
N LYS A 94 -16.56 -11.62 -0.52
CA LYS A 94 -17.80 -10.98 -0.10
C LYS A 94 -17.70 -9.49 -0.33
N ILE A 95 -18.74 -8.89 -0.92
CA ILE A 95 -18.85 -7.45 -1.14
C ILE A 95 -20.21 -7.02 -0.62
N ASP A 96 -20.25 -6.06 0.29
CA ASP A 96 -21.52 -5.57 0.84
C ASP A 96 -22.29 -4.75 -0.21
N ARG A 97 -21.59 -3.88 -0.94
CA ARG A 97 -22.17 -3.09 -2.02
C ARG A 97 -21.12 -2.76 -3.07
N ALA A 98 -21.55 -2.81 -4.33
CA ALA A 98 -20.75 -2.37 -5.47
C ALA A 98 -21.62 -1.51 -6.41
N ASP A 99 -21.18 -0.29 -6.69
CA ASP A 99 -21.72 0.59 -7.72
C ASP A 99 -20.73 0.62 -8.89
N VAL A 100 -21.15 0.14 -10.06
CA VAL A 100 -20.24 -0.11 -11.18
C VAL A 100 -20.77 0.52 -12.46
N LYS A 101 -19.96 1.34 -13.13
CA LYS A 101 -20.22 1.92 -14.44
C LYS A 101 -19.34 1.26 -15.51
N LEU A 102 -19.96 0.87 -16.62
CA LEU A 102 -19.30 0.18 -17.71
C LEU A 102 -19.04 1.08 -18.91
N GLY A 103 -17.84 0.98 -19.47
CA GLY A 103 -17.42 1.63 -20.71
C GLY A 103 -17.76 0.77 -21.93
N TRP A 104 -18.91 0.98 -22.56
CA TRP A 104 -19.46 0.13 -23.64
C TRP A 104 -18.59 0.04 -24.89
N ARG A 105 -17.78 1.05 -25.16
CA ARG A 105 -16.89 1.07 -26.35
C ARG A 105 -15.85 -0.05 -26.34
N ALA A 106 -15.54 -0.60 -25.18
CA ALA A 106 -14.53 -1.64 -25.00
C ALA A 106 -15.05 -3.04 -25.36
N ILE A 107 -16.35 -3.29 -25.35
CA ILE A 107 -16.94 -4.61 -25.68
C ILE A 107 -16.51 -5.11 -27.06
N VAL A 108 -16.40 -4.21 -28.04
CA VAL A 108 -15.95 -4.55 -29.40
C VAL A 108 -14.50 -5.10 -29.39
N LYS A 109 -13.70 -4.73 -28.40
CA LYS A 109 -12.29 -5.15 -28.21
C LYS A 109 -12.13 -6.38 -27.32
N LYS A 110 -13.23 -7.02 -26.87
CA LYS A 110 -13.21 -8.07 -25.84
C LYS A 110 -12.58 -7.61 -24.52
N GLU A 111 -12.80 -6.35 -24.17
CA GLU A 111 -12.31 -5.68 -23.00
C GLU A 111 -13.50 -5.39 -22.08
N ILE A 112 -13.36 -5.68 -20.79
CA ILE A 112 -14.27 -5.20 -19.76
C ILE A 112 -13.70 -3.89 -19.26
N HIS A 113 -14.42 -2.79 -19.49
CA HIS A 113 -13.99 -1.47 -19.11
C HIS A 113 -14.89 -0.95 -17.99
N LEU A 114 -14.34 -0.79 -16.81
CA LEU A 114 -14.97 -0.15 -15.66
C LEU A 114 -14.50 1.31 -15.64
N THR A 115 -15.40 2.23 -15.98
CA THR A 115 -15.08 3.66 -15.95
C THR A 115 -15.08 4.20 -14.54
N GLU A 116 -15.92 3.62 -13.67
CA GLU A 116 -16.01 3.98 -12.26
C GLU A 116 -16.55 2.76 -11.51
N ALA A 117 -15.97 2.47 -10.38
CA ALA A 117 -16.42 1.41 -9.47
C ALA A 117 -16.23 1.85 -8.01
N ASP A 118 -17.34 1.94 -7.27
CA ASP A 118 -17.36 2.20 -5.84
C ASP A 118 -17.74 0.92 -5.10
N VAL A 119 -16.85 0.42 -4.28
CA VAL A 119 -17.01 -0.84 -3.56
C VAL A 119 -16.93 -0.61 -2.06
N LEU A 120 -17.96 -1.04 -1.34
CA LEU A 120 -18.00 -1.00 0.12
C LEU A 120 -17.73 -2.39 0.68
N ASN A 121 -16.82 -2.48 1.66
CA ASN A 121 -16.54 -3.69 2.43
C ASN A 121 -16.29 -4.94 1.57
N LEU A 122 -15.12 -5.02 0.97
CA LEU A 122 -14.63 -6.20 0.29
C LEU A 122 -13.93 -7.13 1.29
N GLN A 123 -14.40 -8.35 1.45
CA GLN A 123 -13.75 -9.35 2.30
C GLN A 123 -13.27 -10.54 1.46
N ILE A 124 -11.99 -10.82 1.55
CA ILE A 124 -11.36 -12.00 0.94
C ILE A 124 -11.09 -13.01 2.06
N ILE A 125 -11.80 -14.13 2.05
CA ILE A 125 -11.73 -15.14 3.11
C ILE A 125 -11.05 -16.39 2.56
N ASN A 126 -9.85 -16.68 3.04
CA ASN A 126 -9.15 -17.91 2.70
C ASN A 126 -9.64 -19.05 3.62
N LYS A 127 -10.20 -20.10 3.01
CA LYS A 127 -10.73 -21.28 3.71
C LYS A 127 -9.71 -22.41 3.90
N GLN A 128 -8.54 -22.32 3.28
CA GLN A 128 -7.53 -23.37 3.43
C GLN A 128 -6.97 -23.37 4.85
N PRO A 129 -6.89 -24.54 5.50
CA PRO A 129 -6.18 -24.66 6.75
C PRO A 129 -4.72 -24.27 6.54
N SER A 130 -4.13 -23.55 7.50
CA SER A 130 -2.69 -23.23 7.49
C SER A 130 -1.92 -24.54 7.76
N THR A 131 -1.65 -25.30 6.72
CA THR A 131 -0.95 -26.61 6.82
C THR A 131 0.54 -26.46 7.06
N GLY A 132 1.05 -25.25 7.19
CA GLY A 132 2.50 -24.97 7.25
C GLY A 132 3.23 -25.19 5.94
N GLU A 133 2.52 -25.60 4.88
CA GLU A 133 3.11 -25.69 3.55
C GLU A 133 3.43 -24.31 2.97
N PRO A 134 4.52 -24.19 2.20
CA PRO A 134 4.83 -22.93 1.53
C PRO A 134 3.72 -22.53 0.55
N PHE A 135 3.48 -21.23 0.45
CA PHE A 135 2.48 -20.68 -0.46
C PHE A 135 2.76 -21.11 -1.91
N LYS A 136 1.75 -21.67 -2.57
CA LYS A 136 1.85 -22.10 -3.98
C LYS A 136 1.38 -20.96 -4.88
N PHE A 137 2.29 -20.47 -5.71
CA PHE A 137 2.00 -19.44 -6.71
C PHE A 137 1.33 -20.09 -7.93
N ASN A 138 0.01 -19.98 -8.03
CA ASN A 138 -0.72 -20.44 -9.20
C ASN A 138 -0.91 -19.27 -10.17
N ALA A 139 -0.74 -19.50 -11.47
CA ALA A 139 -0.98 -18.44 -12.44
C ALA A 139 -2.45 -17.99 -12.40
N ILE A 140 -2.67 -16.68 -12.25
CA ILE A 140 -3.98 -16.06 -12.32
C ILE A 140 -4.07 -15.32 -13.65
N ARG A 141 -4.82 -15.90 -14.59
CA ARG A 141 -4.97 -15.37 -15.94
C ARG A 141 -6.42 -15.01 -16.21
N LEU A 142 -6.68 -13.77 -16.57
CA LEU A 142 -7.98 -13.36 -17.06
C LEU A 142 -8.13 -13.74 -18.53
N PRO A 143 -9.28 -14.29 -18.95
CA PRO A 143 -9.56 -14.61 -20.36
C PRO A 143 -9.95 -13.37 -21.19
N PHE A 144 -10.00 -12.21 -20.58
CA PHE A 144 -10.34 -10.91 -21.16
C PHE A 144 -9.41 -9.84 -20.60
N ILE A 145 -9.40 -8.68 -21.23
CA ILE A 145 -8.71 -7.49 -20.71
C ILE A 145 -9.68 -6.79 -19.76
N LEU A 146 -9.22 -6.48 -18.55
CA LEU A 146 -9.93 -5.66 -17.58
C LEU A 146 -9.24 -4.31 -17.47
N ARG A 147 -9.95 -3.25 -17.85
CA ARG A 147 -9.53 -1.86 -17.66
C ARG A 147 -10.39 -1.23 -16.60
N VAL A 148 -9.77 -0.51 -15.71
CA VAL A 148 -10.43 0.25 -14.64
C VAL A 148 -9.87 1.66 -14.67
N ASP A 149 -10.70 2.65 -15.01
CA ASP A 149 -10.27 4.05 -15.01
C ASP A 149 -10.22 4.57 -13.57
N HIS A 150 -11.23 4.23 -12.75
CA HIS A 150 -11.29 4.65 -11.36
C HIS A 150 -12.03 3.61 -10.50
N LEU A 151 -11.36 3.11 -9.47
CA LEU A 151 -11.94 2.24 -8.44
C LEU A 151 -11.72 2.87 -7.07
N LEU A 152 -12.80 3.06 -6.34
CA LEU A 152 -12.78 3.35 -4.91
C LEU A 152 -13.21 2.09 -4.15
N LEU A 153 -12.38 1.68 -3.21
CA LEU A 153 -12.69 0.60 -2.28
C LEU A 153 -12.49 1.13 -0.86
N ASP A 154 -13.60 1.32 -0.17
CA ASP A 154 -13.61 1.91 1.17
C ASP A 154 -12.84 1.05 2.17
N HIS A 155 -13.13 -0.24 2.21
CA HIS A 155 -12.52 -1.17 3.16
C HIS A 155 -12.31 -2.55 2.54
N LEU A 156 -11.07 -3.02 2.55
CA LEU A 156 -10.67 -4.38 2.16
C LEU A 156 -10.16 -5.14 3.38
N VAL A 157 -10.76 -6.28 3.66
CA VAL A 157 -10.31 -7.20 4.71
C VAL A 157 -9.84 -8.51 4.10
N ILE A 158 -8.58 -8.84 4.30
CA ILE A 158 -8.05 -10.14 3.92
C ILE A 158 -7.99 -11.02 5.17
N LYS A 159 -8.87 -12.00 5.25
CA LYS A 159 -8.99 -12.91 6.38
C LYS A 159 -8.34 -14.25 6.07
N THR A 160 -7.41 -14.65 6.93
CA THR A 160 -6.92 -16.02 7.03
C THR A 160 -7.53 -16.67 8.27
N GLN A 161 -7.26 -17.94 8.53
CA GLN A 161 -7.80 -18.59 9.75
C GLN A 161 -7.29 -17.98 11.06
N THR A 162 -6.11 -17.38 11.04
CA THR A 162 -5.43 -16.87 12.25
C THR A 162 -5.30 -15.37 12.29
N ASN A 163 -5.35 -14.69 11.16
CA ASN A 163 -5.08 -13.26 11.04
C ASN A 163 -6.07 -12.58 10.11
N ALA A 164 -6.30 -11.30 10.34
CA ALA A 164 -6.95 -10.38 9.41
C ALA A 164 -6.02 -9.19 9.16
N VAL A 165 -5.98 -8.72 7.91
CA VAL A 165 -5.29 -7.50 7.52
C VAL A 165 -6.32 -6.58 6.89
N ASP A 166 -6.39 -5.37 7.39
CA ASP A 166 -7.32 -4.34 6.96
C ASP A 166 -6.59 -3.29 6.12
N PHE A 167 -7.22 -2.90 5.02
CA PHE A 167 -6.80 -1.82 4.15
C PHE A 167 -7.99 -0.89 3.95
N TYR A 168 -7.75 0.40 3.99
CA TYR A 168 -8.78 1.42 3.90
C TYR A 168 -8.50 2.36 2.74
N ASN A 169 -9.54 2.98 2.22
CA ASN A 169 -9.45 4.04 1.23
C ASN A 169 -8.51 3.67 0.06
N ILE A 170 -8.72 2.47 -0.51
CA ILE A 170 -7.97 2.04 -1.69
C ILE A 170 -8.57 2.77 -2.89
N GLU A 171 -7.74 3.55 -3.55
CA GLU A 171 -8.04 4.19 -4.82
C GLU A 171 -7.10 3.64 -5.88
N LEU A 172 -7.68 3.09 -6.94
CA LEU A 172 -6.92 2.52 -8.05
C LEU A 172 -7.29 3.28 -9.32
N ASN A 173 -6.31 3.96 -9.90
CA ASN A 173 -6.49 4.74 -11.11
C ASN A 173 -5.75 4.08 -12.28
N ASP A 174 -6.35 4.18 -13.47
CA ASP A 174 -5.78 3.69 -14.73
C ASP A 174 -5.18 2.29 -14.65
N ALA A 175 -5.94 1.36 -14.05
CA ALA A 175 -5.51 -0.02 -13.93
C ALA A 175 -5.87 -0.82 -15.17
N LEU A 176 -4.92 -1.63 -15.64
CA LEU A 176 -5.08 -2.52 -16.78
C LEU A 176 -4.59 -3.92 -16.43
N TRP A 177 -5.50 -4.88 -16.40
CA TRP A 177 -5.15 -6.29 -16.24
C TRP A 177 -5.35 -7.03 -17.56
N SER A 178 -4.26 -7.52 -18.15
CA SER A 178 -4.24 -8.25 -19.41
C SER A 178 -3.50 -9.58 -19.24
N GLY A 179 -4.21 -10.67 -19.44
CA GLY A 179 -3.66 -12.00 -19.20
C GLY A 179 -3.25 -12.20 -17.75
N THR A 180 -1.95 -12.26 -17.48
CA THR A 180 -1.37 -12.37 -16.14
C THR A 180 -0.78 -11.07 -15.61
N GLU A 181 -0.76 -10.00 -16.41
CA GLU A 181 -0.11 -8.73 -16.06
C GLU A 181 -1.13 -7.68 -15.64
N LEU A 182 -0.91 -7.08 -14.47
CA LEU A 182 -1.61 -5.92 -13.93
C LEU A 182 -0.66 -4.72 -13.95
N ASN A 183 -1.07 -3.65 -14.60
CA ASN A 183 -0.44 -2.33 -14.53
C ASN A 183 -1.40 -1.38 -13.82
N PHE A 184 -0.88 -0.45 -13.02
CA PHE A 184 -1.68 0.57 -12.33
C PHE A 184 -0.86 1.86 -12.19
N GLU A 185 -1.57 2.99 -12.18
CA GLU A 185 -0.98 4.33 -12.09
C GLU A 185 -1.71 5.14 -11.01
N ASP A 186 -0.99 6.07 -10.36
CA ASP A 186 -1.50 7.02 -9.35
C ASP A 186 -2.49 6.39 -8.34
N SER A 187 -2.15 5.23 -7.82
CA SER A 187 -2.99 4.51 -6.87
C SER A 187 -2.66 4.89 -5.43
N ARG A 188 -3.66 4.76 -4.54
CA ARG A 188 -3.55 5.08 -3.11
C ARG A 188 -4.08 3.94 -2.25
N MET A 189 -3.58 3.87 -1.03
CA MET A 189 -4.01 2.87 -0.04
C MET A 189 -3.68 3.35 1.37
N ASP A 190 -4.56 3.08 2.32
CA ASP A 190 -4.36 3.36 3.73
C ASP A 190 -4.48 2.06 4.55
N MET A 191 -3.55 1.86 5.46
CA MET A 191 -3.56 0.74 6.43
C MET A 191 -3.70 1.24 7.87
N GLY A 192 -4.02 2.53 8.07
CA GLY A 192 -4.09 3.19 9.36
C GLY A 192 -2.72 3.60 9.91
N TYR A 193 -1.80 2.67 10.06
CA TYR A 193 -0.42 2.93 10.49
C TYR A 193 0.53 3.30 9.35
N LEU A 194 0.12 3.06 8.13
CA LEU A 194 0.87 3.28 6.88
C LEU A 194 -0.10 3.74 5.80
N SER A 195 0.23 4.78 5.07
CA SER A 195 -0.46 5.13 3.83
C SER A 195 0.50 5.17 2.65
N VAL A 196 0.01 4.76 1.48
CA VAL A 196 0.74 4.81 0.21
C VAL A 196 -0.03 5.71 -0.74
N ARG A 197 0.67 6.57 -1.47
CA ARG A 197 0.09 7.44 -2.49
C ARG A 197 0.97 7.50 -3.74
N GLU A 198 0.42 7.95 -4.83
CA GLU A 198 1.11 8.06 -6.13
C GLU A 198 1.77 6.73 -6.53
N ALA A 199 1.13 5.61 -6.15
CA ALA A 199 1.65 4.29 -6.44
C ALA A 199 1.48 3.97 -7.92
N THR A 200 2.59 3.68 -8.59
CA THR A 200 2.62 3.28 -10.00
C THR A 200 3.44 2.02 -10.13
N GLY A 201 2.96 1.06 -10.89
CA GLY A 201 3.70 -0.19 -11.01
C GLY A 201 3.05 -1.24 -11.88
N LYS A 202 3.72 -2.36 -11.90
CA LYS A 202 3.26 -3.57 -12.58
C LYS A 202 3.51 -4.80 -11.75
N MET A 203 2.60 -5.76 -11.86
CA MET A 203 2.69 -7.06 -11.21
C MET A 203 2.28 -8.15 -12.20
N GLN A 204 3.01 -9.26 -12.22
CA GLN A 204 2.65 -10.43 -13.02
C GLN A 204 2.14 -11.54 -12.11
N PHE A 205 0.94 -12.01 -12.33
CA PHE A 205 0.34 -13.13 -11.59
C PHE A 205 0.74 -14.49 -12.19
N GLU A 206 2.03 -14.66 -12.41
CA GLU A 206 2.65 -15.88 -12.91
C GLU A 206 4.02 -16.07 -12.27
N GLY A 207 4.49 -17.30 -12.15
CA GLY A 207 5.72 -17.62 -11.43
C GLY A 207 5.61 -17.26 -9.94
N LYS A 208 6.56 -16.51 -9.40
CA LYS A 208 6.56 -16.01 -8.01
C LYS A 208 5.97 -14.60 -7.89
N TYR A 209 5.15 -14.21 -8.81
CA TYR A 209 4.49 -12.91 -8.93
C TYR A 209 5.50 -11.75 -8.92
N PRO A 210 6.27 -11.60 -10.01
CA PRO A 210 7.18 -10.46 -10.18
C PRO A 210 6.42 -9.13 -10.06
N LEU A 211 7.06 -8.17 -9.39
CA LEU A 211 6.56 -6.81 -9.24
C LEU A 211 7.68 -5.78 -9.45
N ASP A 212 7.32 -4.62 -9.99
CA ASP A 212 8.14 -3.39 -10.03
C ASP A 212 7.17 -2.23 -9.78
N ALA A 213 7.31 -1.56 -8.65
CA ALA A 213 6.41 -0.50 -8.23
C ALA A 213 7.18 0.63 -7.55
N THR A 214 6.66 1.84 -7.70
CA THR A 214 7.13 3.05 -7.00
C THR A 214 5.94 3.70 -6.32
N GLY A 215 6.20 4.46 -5.26
CA GLY A 215 5.16 5.20 -4.56
C GLY A 215 5.74 6.02 -3.43
N ILE A 216 4.91 6.82 -2.81
CA ILE A 216 5.24 7.61 -1.63
C ILE A 216 4.55 6.98 -0.43
N VAL A 217 5.34 6.63 0.55
CA VAL A 217 4.89 6.06 1.82
C VAL A 217 4.89 7.14 2.89
N ASN A 218 3.80 7.24 3.62
CA ASN A 218 3.67 8.08 4.79
C ASN A 218 3.39 7.19 6.01
N LEU A 219 4.13 7.42 7.08
CA LEU A 219 3.99 6.76 8.38
C LEU A 219 3.57 7.80 9.41
N PRO A 220 2.26 7.95 9.72
CA PRO A 220 1.77 9.02 10.58
C PRO A 220 2.48 9.09 11.93
N SER A 221 2.76 7.96 12.56
CA SER A 221 3.49 7.88 13.83
C SER A 221 4.93 8.40 13.72
N LEU A 222 5.62 8.15 12.60
CA LEU A 222 6.98 8.66 12.39
C LEU A 222 6.96 10.13 12.00
N ARG A 223 5.92 10.59 11.27
CA ARG A 223 5.78 12.01 10.93
C ARG A 223 5.70 12.87 12.17
N ASP A 224 4.90 12.48 13.14
CA ASP A 224 4.66 13.26 14.35
C ASP A 224 5.81 13.16 15.34
N SER A 225 6.49 12.01 15.40
CA SER A 225 7.58 11.75 16.35
C SER A 225 8.99 11.99 15.80
N LEU A 226 9.21 11.80 14.51
CA LEU A 226 10.54 11.88 13.88
C LEU A 226 10.63 12.93 12.75
N ASN A 227 9.54 13.66 12.49
CA ASN A 227 9.45 14.62 11.37
C ASN A 227 9.84 14.01 10.02
N ILE A 228 9.66 12.69 9.87
CA ILE A 228 9.84 11.99 8.61
C ILE A 228 8.53 12.09 7.85
N HIS A 229 8.54 12.93 6.82
CA HIS A 229 7.43 13.04 5.88
C HIS A 229 7.61 11.99 4.77
N ASP A 230 7.00 12.19 3.68
CA ASP A 230 6.96 11.37 2.49
C ASP A 230 8.25 10.60 2.18
N ILE A 231 8.18 9.29 2.30
CA ILE A 231 9.27 8.38 1.98
C ILE A 231 9.01 7.86 0.57
N GLN A 232 9.86 8.21 -0.38
CA GLN A 232 9.85 7.60 -1.70
C GLN A 232 10.31 6.16 -1.61
N VAL A 233 9.53 5.24 -2.15
CA VAL A 233 9.83 3.81 -2.15
C VAL A 233 9.83 3.29 -3.58
N ARG A 234 10.84 2.50 -3.92
CA ARG A 234 10.86 1.72 -5.14
C ARG A 234 11.06 0.25 -4.79
N ALA A 235 10.03 -0.55 -5.02
CA ALA A 235 10.00 -1.98 -4.73
C ALA A 235 10.15 -2.80 -6.01
N ARG A 236 11.04 -3.80 -6.00
CA ARG A 236 11.26 -4.73 -7.11
C ARG A 236 11.47 -6.15 -6.60
N GLY A 237 11.15 -7.11 -7.42
CA GLY A 237 11.41 -8.52 -7.12
C GLY A 237 10.20 -9.39 -7.36
N THR A 238 9.94 -10.29 -6.43
CA THR A 238 8.78 -11.19 -6.45
C THR A 238 8.11 -11.20 -5.08
N LEU A 239 6.88 -11.68 -4.97
CA LEU A 239 6.24 -11.83 -3.64
C LEU A 239 7.00 -12.78 -2.70
N ASP A 240 7.87 -13.66 -3.20
CA ASP A 240 8.77 -14.46 -2.36
C ASP A 240 9.92 -13.62 -1.79
N THR A 241 10.39 -12.61 -2.54
CA THR A 241 11.48 -11.74 -2.14
C THR A 241 11.33 -10.38 -2.80
N ILE A 242 11.01 -9.38 -2.02
CA ILE A 242 10.91 -7.98 -2.43
C ILE A 242 12.17 -7.24 -1.97
N GLN A 243 12.77 -6.48 -2.87
CA GLN A 243 13.81 -5.51 -2.57
C GLN A 243 13.23 -4.11 -2.74
N ALA A 244 13.32 -3.28 -1.71
CA ALA A 244 12.88 -1.89 -1.80
C ALA A 244 14.02 -0.94 -1.47
N GLY A 245 14.20 0.08 -2.30
CA GLY A 245 14.99 1.27 -1.99
C GLY A 245 14.07 2.32 -1.39
N VAL A 246 14.55 3.03 -0.39
CA VAL A 246 13.83 4.10 0.31
C VAL A 246 14.64 5.38 0.32
N ALA A 247 13.97 6.52 0.15
CA ALA A 247 14.57 7.85 0.28
C ALA A 247 13.51 8.85 0.73
N THR A 248 13.88 9.83 1.54
CA THR A 248 12.99 10.99 1.81
C THR A 248 13.02 11.98 0.67
N ASN A 249 12.07 12.94 0.66
CA ASN A 249 12.04 14.01 -0.34
C ASN A 249 13.30 14.90 -0.33
N THR A 250 14.01 14.88 0.79
CA THR A 250 15.36 15.45 0.94
C THR A 250 16.33 14.26 1.01
N PRO A 251 16.89 13.81 -0.14
CA PRO A 251 17.62 12.54 -0.24
C PRO A 251 18.82 12.43 0.68
N ASP A 252 19.32 13.57 1.19
CA ASP A 252 20.46 13.60 2.12
C ASP A 252 20.06 13.28 3.57
N LEU A 253 18.76 13.22 3.90
CA LEU A 253 18.30 12.97 5.27
C LEU A 253 18.11 11.49 5.59
N LEU A 254 17.41 10.77 4.75
CA LEU A 254 17.16 9.33 4.94
C LEU A 254 17.23 8.62 3.59
N THR A 255 18.13 7.66 3.48
CA THR A 255 18.18 6.73 2.35
C THR A 255 18.43 5.33 2.85
N GLY A 256 18.04 4.33 2.08
CA GLY A 256 18.32 2.96 2.50
C GLY A 256 17.73 1.93 1.56
N TRP A 257 17.83 0.70 1.98
CA TRP A 257 17.26 -0.44 1.29
C TRP A 257 16.73 -1.46 2.31
N VAL A 258 15.74 -2.22 1.87
CA VAL A 258 15.17 -3.34 2.62
C VAL A 258 14.92 -4.51 1.69
N VAL A 259 15.18 -5.72 2.18
CA VAL A 259 14.78 -6.99 1.57
C VAL A 259 13.78 -7.64 2.49
N VAL A 260 12.60 -7.97 1.97
CA VAL A 260 11.50 -8.58 2.74
C VAL A 260 11.06 -9.86 2.07
N HIS A 261 10.69 -10.86 2.86
CA HIS A 261 10.12 -12.13 2.39
C HIS A 261 8.65 -12.26 2.84
N PRO A 262 7.69 -11.56 2.20
CA PRO A 262 6.32 -11.44 2.72
C PRO A 262 5.55 -12.75 2.75
N MET A 263 5.93 -13.73 1.93
CA MET A 263 5.26 -15.04 1.87
C MET A 263 5.86 -16.08 2.83
N ARG A 264 6.89 -15.74 3.57
CA ARG A 264 7.47 -16.61 4.59
C ARG A 264 6.83 -16.37 5.95
N PRO A 265 6.74 -17.40 6.81
CA PRO A 265 6.27 -17.22 8.19
C PRO A 265 7.08 -16.11 8.88
N GLN A 266 6.38 -15.26 9.66
CA GLN A 266 6.95 -14.14 10.41
C GLN A 266 7.58 -13.03 9.56
N VAL A 267 7.46 -13.10 8.22
CA VAL A 267 7.92 -12.05 7.29
C VAL A 267 9.38 -11.63 7.55
N PRO A 268 10.37 -12.53 7.33
CA PRO A 268 11.76 -12.18 7.51
C PRO A 268 12.16 -10.95 6.69
N MET A 269 12.94 -10.06 7.31
CA MET A 269 13.42 -8.83 6.67
C MET A 269 14.82 -8.46 7.11
N ARG A 270 15.54 -7.76 6.24
CA ARG A 270 16.84 -7.16 6.53
C ARG A 270 17.02 -5.89 5.73
N GLY A 271 17.81 -4.98 6.23
CA GLY A 271 18.07 -3.74 5.51
C GLY A 271 19.06 -2.84 6.21
N GLU A 272 19.26 -1.69 5.59
CA GLU A 272 20.14 -0.63 6.04
C GLU A 272 19.45 0.70 5.79
N LEU A 273 19.50 1.59 6.77
CA LEU A 273 19.09 2.99 6.67
C LEU A 273 20.26 3.88 6.99
N LYS A 274 20.47 4.90 6.17
CA LYS A 274 21.47 5.97 6.39
C LYS A 274 20.72 7.27 6.61
N PHE A 275 21.11 8.01 7.63
CA PHE A 275 20.58 9.34 7.91
C PHE A 275 21.75 10.32 8.00
N LYS A 276 21.53 11.48 7.40
CA LYS A 276 22.49 12.56 7.37
C LYS A 276 21.78 13.88 7.66
N ASP A 277 22.47 14.74 8.45
CA ASP A 277 21.94 16.05 8.82
C ASP A 277 20.49 16.01 9.34
N TYR A 278 20.17 14.96 10.14
CA TYR A 278 18.83 14.66 10.58
C TYR A 278 18.51 15.29 11.94
N HIS A 279 17.47 16.08 12.01
CA HIS A 279 16.97 16.68 13.25
C HIS A 279 15.90 15.82 13.89
N TRP A 280 16.19 15.31 15.07
CA TRP A 280 15.23 14.49 15.83
C TRP A 280 14.28 15.38 16.60
N PRO A 281 12.95 15.32 16.37
CA PRO A 281 11.99 16.16 17.09
C PRO A 281 11.64 15.62 18.47
N ILE A 282 12.57 14.93 19.12
CA ILE A 282 12.35 14.35 20.44
C ILE A 282 12.31 15.46 21.48
N LEU A 283 11.14 15.68 22.09
CA LEU A 283 10.84 16.74 23.05
C LEU A 283 10.91 18.14 22.39
N ALA A 284 9.79 18.80 22.30
CA ALA A 284 9.52 20.01 21.50
C ALA A 284 10.52 21.19 21.59
N GLU A 285 11.49 21.15 22.51
CA GLU A 285 12.48 22.21 22.76
C GLU A 285 13.95 21.73 22.63
N GLN A 286 14.21 20.43 22.40
CA GLN A 286 15.58 19.91 22.34
C GLN A 286 16.02 19.71 20.90
N LYS A 287 17.01 20.47 20.48
CA LYS A 287 17.67 20.34 19.18
C LYS A 287 18.64 19.16 19.24
N LEU A 288 18.15 17.96 19.00
CA LEU A 288 18.96 16.77 18.79
C LEU A 288 19.21 16.60 17.30
N PHE A 289 20.47 16.49 16.92
CA PHE A 289 20.90 16.46 15.54
C PHE A 289 21.86 15.29 15.32
N THR A 290 21.61 14.51 14.27
CA THR A 290 22.53 13.48 13.77
C THR A 290 23.24 14.02 12.54
N LYS A 291 24.54 14.13 12.57
CA LYS A 291 25.33 14.52 11.41
C LYS A 291 25.40 13.39 10.39
N ASP A 292 25.84 12.24 10.84
CA ASP A 292 25.90 11.01 10.04
C ASP A 292 25.43 9.83 10.92
N GLY A 293 24.64 8.94 10.35
CA GLY A 293 24.18 7.74 11.06
C GLY A 293 23.83 6.61 10.11
N ILE A 294 23.97 5.39 10.61
CA ILE A 294 23.59 4.17 9.93
C ILE A 294 22.84 3.26 10.90
N ALA A 295 21.76 2.66 10.44
CA ALA A 295 21.03 1.62 11.15
C ALA A 295 20.92 0.39 10.26
N GLU A 296 21.49 -0.71 10.69
CA GLU A 296 21.33 -2.02 10.09
C GLU A 296 20.28 -2.81 10.87
N PHE A 297 19.43 -3.53 10.18
CA PHE A 297 18.44 -4.38 10.82
C PHE A 297 18.32 -5.73 10.14
N ASN A 298 18.04 -6.76 10.95
CA ASN A 298 17.83 -8.12 10.48
C ASN A 298 16.94 -8.88 11.44
N GLY A 299 15.97 -9.63 10.92
CA GLY A 299 15.04 -10.40 11.75
C GLY A 299 13.71 -10.61 11.08
N ASP A 300 12.65 -10.53 11.87
CA ASP A 300 11.26 -10.69 11.41
C ASP A 300 10.30 -9.82 12.27
N ILE A 301 8.99 -9.94 12.00
CA ILE A 301 7.97 -9.16 12.74
C ILE A 301 7.86 -9.49 14.24
N LYS A 302 8.41 -10.61 14.71
CA LYS A 302 8.43 -10.96 16.13
C LYS A 302 9.68 -10.47 16.84
N ARG A 303 10.77 -10.43 16.10
CA ARG A 303 12.05 -9.94 16.61
C ARG A 303 12.87 -9.34 15.48
N LEU A 304 13.09 -8.06 15.56
CA LEU A 304 13.98 -7.32 14.68
C LEU A 304 15.20 -6.85 15.47
N ASP A 305 16.36 -7.41 15.16
CA ASP A 305 17.63 -6.97 15.72
C ASP A 305 18.10 -5.72 14.97
N LEU A 306 18.62 -4.73 15.69
CA LEU A 306 19.03 -3.42 15.21
C LEU A 306 20.44 -3.13 15.67
N ASN A 307 21.28 -2.66 14.77
CA ASN A 307 22.62 -2.14 15.04
C ASN A 307 22.70 -0.71 14.52
N VAL A 308 22.87 0.26 15.39
CA VAL A 308 22.86 1.68 15.07
C VAL A 308 24.20 2.30 15.44
N GLN A 309 24.72 3.10 14.52
CA GLN A 309 25.90 3.94 14.75
C GLN A 309 25.58 5.36 14.31
N THR A 310 25.90 6.35 15.12
CA THR A 310 25.52 7.73 14.82
C THR A 310 26.41 8.74 15.56
N ASP A 311 26.63 9.87 14.91
CA ASP A 311 27.17 11.06 15.56
C ASP A 311 26.02 11.95 16.02
N LEU A 312 25.91 12.16 17.33
CA LEU A 312 24.87 12.99 17.92
C LEU A 312 25.42 14.34 18.40
N ILE A 313 24.67 15.38 18.14
CA ILE A 313 24.88 16.73 18.65
C ILE A 313 23.54 17.23 19.20
N GLY A 314 23.52 17.70 20.44
CA GLY A 314 22.27 18.21 21.04
C GLY A 314 22.52 19.28 22.08
N GLU A 315 21.51 20.08 22.40
CA GLU A 315 21.62 21.11 23.44
C GLU A 315 21.82 20.51 24.83
N ASN A 316 21.17 19.36 25.11
CA ASN A 316 21.24 18.69 26.41
C ASN A 316 21.88 17.30 26.35
N ILE A 317 22.39 16.90 25.20
CA ILE A 317 23.12 15.66 24.98
C ILE A 317 24.54 16.04 24.55
N PRO A 318 25.57 15.56 25.23
CA PRO A 318 26.93 15.86 24.82
C PRO A 318 27.17 15.36 23.39
N GLN A 319 27.89 16.17 22.63
CA GLN A 319 28.34 15.75 21.30
C GLN A 319 29.24 14.52 21.42
N GLY A 320 28.97 13.51 20.59
CA GLY A 320 29.76 12.28 20.63
C GLY A 320 29.32 11.27 19.57
N GLN A 321 30.10 10.20 19.50
CA GLN A 321 29.80 9.02 18.72
C GLN A 321 29.06 8.01 19.59
N TYR A 322 27.95 7.52 19.09
CA TYR A 322 27.13 6.54 19.79
C TYR A 322 26.92 5.31 18.90
N SER A 323 26.93 4.16 19.54
CA SER A 323 26.56 2.89 18.93
C SER A 323 25.56 2.16 19.81
N ALA A 324 24.58 1.48 19.22
CA ALA A 324 23.59 0.73 19.97
C ALA A 324 23.30 -0.60 19.31
N VAL A 325 23.25 -1.65 20.12
CA VAL A 325 22.74 -2.98 19.75
C VAL A 325 21.41 -3.17 20.45
N MET A 326 20.36 -3.36 19.68
CA MET A 326 18.99 -3.37 20.18
C MET A 326 18.19 -4.45 19.48
N TYR A 327 17.02 -4.78 20.04
CA TYR A 327 16.00 -5.55 19.33
C TYR A 327 14.60 -5.09 19.72
N THR A 328 13.67 -5.26 18.80
CA THR A 328 12.26 -4.87 19.00
C THR A 328 11.31 -5.95 18.49
N ASP A 329 10.12 -6.03 19.06
CA ASP A 329 8.99 -6.78 18.52
C ASP A 329 8.08 -5.93 17.61
N LEU A 330 8.50 -4.71 17.27
CA LEU A 330 7.81 -3.71 16.45
C LEU A 330 6.46 -3.22 17.03
N VAL A 331 5.92 -3.89 18.03
CA VAL A 331 4.57 -3.65 18.56
C VAL A 331 4.59 -3.03 19.95
N ASN A 332 5.43 -3.53 20.86
CA ASN A 332 5.34 -3.22 22.28
C ASN A 332 6.56 -2.49 22.83
N GLN A 333 7.76 -2.90 22.43
CA GLN A 333 8.99 -2.43 23.11
C GLN A 333 10.25 -2.52 22.25
N LEU A 334 11.22 -1.71 22.62
CA LEU A 334 12.61 -1.76 22.21
C LEU A 334 13.46 -2.20 23.40
N ASN A 335 14.27 -3.23 23.21
CA ASN A 335 15.25 -3.68 24.19
C ASN A 335 16.62 -3.22 23.75
N ILE A 336 17.25 -2.38 24.54
CA ILE A 336 18.62 -1.90 24.35
C ILE A 336 19.53 -2.85 25.08
N THR A 337 20.23 -3.70 24.31
CA THR A 337 21.18 -4.66 24.87
C THR A 337 22.46 -3.96 25.28
N ASP A 338 22.90 -3.03 24.46
CA ASP A 338 24.12 -2.28 24.68
C ASP A 338 24.05 -0.97 23.90
N LEU A 339 24.18 0.14 24.58
CA LEU A 339 24.34 1.47 23.98
C LEU A 339 25.64 2.05 24.53
N ASN A 340 26.57 2.35 23.67
CA ASN A 340 27.85 2.94 24.01
C ASN A 340 27.99 4.31 23.37
N GLY A 341 28.51 5.27 24.12
CA GLY A 341 28.81 6.60 23.61
C GLY A 341 30.16 7.10 24.12
N GLN A 342 30.86 7.83 23.25
CA GLN A 342 32.07 8.57 23.64
C GLN A 342 31.70 10.05 23.78
N LEU A 343 31.81 10.56 24.99
CA LEU A 343 31.39 11.93 25.31
C LEU A 343 32.29 12.53 26.40
N MET A 344 32.55 13.84 26.35
CA MET A 344 33.28 14.58 27.38
C MET A 344 34.60 13.90 27.80
N LYS A 345 35.37 13.37 26.84
CA LYS A 345 36.60 12.59 27.00
C LYS A 345 36.44 11.23 27.69
N GLY A 346 35.25 10.88 28.16
CA GLY A 346 34.91 9.60 28.78
C GLY A 346 33.98 8.77 27.92
N ALA A 347 33.37 7.77 28.53
CA ALA A 347 32.45 6.86 27.87
C ALA A 347 31.15 6.67 28.69
N VAL A 348 30.04 6.46 28.00
CA VAL A 348 28.77 6.04 28.58
C VAL A 348 28.40 4.67 28.03
N SER A 349 27.88 3.81 28.89
CA SER A 349 27.21 2.57 28.47
C SER A 349 25.84 2.50 29.15
N LEU A 350 24.79 2.14 28.36
CA LEU A 350 23.42 2.00 28.82
C LEU A 350 22.82 0.71 28.28
N ALA A 351 21.96 0.09 29.08
CA ALA A 351 21.13 -1.04 28.68
C ALA A 351 19.75 -0.93 29.35
N GLY A 352 18.74 -1.58 28.77
CA GLY A 352 17.39 -1.59 29.35
C GLY A 352 16.29 -1.67 28.30
N THR A 353 15.13 -1.14 28.64
CA THR A 353 13.94 -1.25 27.79
C THR A 353 13.22 0.09 27.64
N VAL A 354 12.64 0.30 26.46
CA VAL A 354 11.70 1.39 26.16
C VAL A 354 10.43 0.76 25.60
N GLY A 355 9.32 0.93 26.29
CA GLY A 355 8.01 0.38 25.90
C GLY A 355 7.08 1.48 25.41
N TRP A 356 6.13 1.10 24.51
CA TRP A 356 5.10 2.02 24.00
C TRP A 356 3.72 1.37 23.81
N LYS A 357 3.52 0.15 24.31
CA LYS A 357 2.25 -0.58 24.13
C LYS A 357 1.03 0.18 24.62
N ASP A 358 1.06 0.63 25.87
CA ASP A 358 -0.03 1.38 26.49
C ASP A 358 0.33 2.86 26.66
N ARG A 359 1.60 3.11 26.98
CA ARG A 359 2.20 4.43 27.18
C ARG A 359 3.71 4.33 27.03
N VAL A 360 4.33 5.42 26.67
CA VAL A 360 5.80 5.45 26.59
C VAL A 360 6.37 5.34 28.01
N SER A 361 7.15 4.29 28.24
CA SER A 361 7.82 3.98 29.49
C SER A 361 9.25 3.53 29.23
N TRP A 362 10.12 3.69 30.21
CA TRP A 362 11.51 3.24 30.10
C TRP A 362 12.01 2.71 31.44
N ASP A 363 12.97 1.80 31.35
CA ASP A 363 13.78 1.28 32.45
C ASP A 363 15.19 1.06 31.91
N LEU A 364 16.09 1.99 32.24
CA LEU A 364 17.44 2.06 31.70
C LEU A 364 18.44 2.08 32.84
N ALA A 365 19.49 1.31 32.73
CA ALA A 365 20.64 1.36 33.66
C ALA A 365 21.95 1.45 32.88
N GLY A 366 22.94 2.09 33.47
CA GLY A 366 24.22 2.27 32.79
C GLY A 366 25.32 2.79 33.66
N ARG A 367 26.43 3.03 33.01
CA ARG A 367 27.65 3.51 33.63
C ARG A 367 28.27 4.66 32.84
N LEU A 368 28.75 5.64 33.53
CA LEU A 368 29.65 6.69 33.05
C LEU A 368 31.06 6.38 33.52
N ASN A 369 32.03 6.43 32.62
CA ASN A 369 33.46 6.16 32.94
C ASN A 369 34.34 7.29 32.42
N GLY A 370 35.15 7.84 33.28
CA GLY A 370 36.16 8.84 32.93
C GLY A 370 35.61 10.14 32.34
N ILE A 371 34.41 10.51 32.70
CA ILE A 371 33.75 11.72 32.22
C ILE A 371 34.49 12.95 32.75
N ASP A 372 34.91 13.85 31.88
CA ASP A 372 35.44 15.15 32.26
C ASP A 372 34.31 16.09 32.68
N PRO A 373 34.14 16.36 34.00
CA PRO A 373 33.04 17.20 34.49
C PRO A 373 33.30 18.70 34.23
N LYS A 374 34.46 19.08 33.76
CA LYS A 374 34.84 20.49 33.49
C LYS A 374 34.40 20.91 32.09
N HIS A 375 33.16 20.57 31.73
CA HIS A 375 32.57 20.96 30.45
C HIS A 375 31.99 22.38 30.51
N GLU A 376 32.11 23.13 29.43
CA GLU A 376 31.65 24.53 29.30
C GLU A 376 30.20 24.80 29.73
N ARG A 377 29.36 23.77 29.71
CA ARG A 377 27.93 23.85 30.14
C ARG A 377 27.76 23.78 31.66
N ILE A 378 28.78 23.45 32.42
CA ILE A 378 28.74 23.42 33.87
C ILE A 378 29.23 24.77 34.37
N PRO A 379 28.50 25.49 35.26
CA PRO A 379 28.95 26.77 35.79
C PRO A 379 30.38 26.68 36.40
N GLN A 380 31.24 27.62 36.08
CA GLN A 380 32.62 27.64 36.51
C GLN A 380 32.81 27.42 38.01
N VAL A 381 31.94 28.03 38.81
CA VAL A 381 31.92 27.91 40.27
C VAL A 381 31.72 26.46 40.73
N VAL A 382 31.02 25.65 39.96
CA VAL A 382 30.80 24.23 40.24
C VAL A 382 31.98 23.39 39.72
N GLN A 383 32.54 23.77 38.57
CA GLN A 383 33.70 23.04 37.98
C GLN A 383 34.91 23.01 38.87
N ASP A 384 35.11 24.08 39.70
CA ASP A 384 36.26 24.19 40.60
C ASP A 384 36.22 23.15 41.76
N PHE A 385 35.07 22.60 42.07
CA PHE A 385 34.85 21.58 43.09
C PHE A 385 34.73 20.15 42.53
N LEU A 386 34.70 20.00 41.23
CA LEU A 386 34.57 18.68 40.61
C LEU A 386 35.93 17.98 40.45
N PRO A 387 35.96 16.66 40.61
CA PRO A 387 37.15 15.88 40.34
C PRO A 387 37.61 15.97 38.88
N PRO A 388 38.83 15.60 38.54
CA PRO A 388 39.35 15.63 37.17
C PRO A 388 38.61 14.63 36.25
N SER A 389 38.10 13.54 36.81
CA SER A 389 37.24 12.59 36.13
C SER A 389 36.14 12.08 37.04
N LEU A 390 35.02 11.65 36.42
CA LEU A 390 33.85 11.17 37.15
C LEU A 390 33.44 9.81 36.61
N ASP A 391 33.34 8.84 37.52
CA ASP A 391 32.71 7.56 37.29
C ASP A 391 31.35 7.51 38.03
N ALA A 392 30.29 7.05 37.36
CA ALA A 392 28.98 6.95 37.97
C ALA A 392 28.21 5.75 37.43
N ASN A 393 27.44 5.11 38.31
CA ASN A 393 26.37 4.22 37.89
C ASN A 393 25.07 4.99 37.92
N ILE A 394 24.30 4.92 36.83
CA ILE A 394 23.05 5.62 36.67
C ILE A 394 21.91 4.63 36.38
N ALA A 395 20.73 4.89 36.91
CA ALA A 395 19.53 4.18 36.55
C ALA A 395 18.38 5.17 36.42
N SER A 396 17.58 4.99 35.39
CA SER A 396 16.42 5.83 35.07
C SER A 396 15.23 4.96 34.73
N ALA A 397 14.14 5.11 35.47
CA ALA A 397 12.87 4.47 35.17
C ALA A 397 11.76 5.51 35.21
N GLY A 398 10.77 5.37 34.34
CA GLY A 398 9.66 6.32 34.30
C GLY A 398 8.69 6.09 33.16
N ASN A 399 7.75 7.02 33.05
CA ASN A 399 6.85 7.15 31.93
C ASN A 399 6.46 8.63 31.74
N LEU A 400 5.92 8.96 30.56
CA LEU A 400 5.59 10.35 30.23
C LEU A 400 4.50 10.97 31.12
N GLU A 401 3.66 10.15 31.78
CA GLU A 401 2.57 10.66 32.63
C GLU A 401 3.00 10.86 34.09
N ASN A 402 3.78 9.92 34.62
CA ASN A 402 4.13 9.90 36.06
C ASN A 402 5.51 10.53 36.36
N GLY A 403 6.19 11.01 35.33
CA GLY A 403 7.48 11.66 35.45
C GLY A 403 8.66 10.70 35.52
N LEU A 404 9.83 11.27 35.80
CA LEU A 404 11.15 10.63 35.77
C LEU A 404 11.57 10.26 37.19
N HIS A 405 11.93 9.01 37.43
CA HIS A 405 12.71 8.56 38.56
C HIS A 405 14.16 8.37 38.14
N LEU A 406 15.05 9.19 38.66
CA LEU A 406 16.48 9.07 38.44
C LEU A 406 17.15 8.65 39.76
N THR A 407 17.87 7.53 39.71
CA THR A 407 18.75 7.08 40.78
C THR A 407 20.17 7.02 40.27
N GLY A 408 21.14 7.53 41.06
CA GLY A 408 22.54 7.50 40.69
C GLY A 408 23.44 7.29 41.91
N LEU A 409 24.45 6.44 41.75
CA LEU A 409 25.58 6.34 42.66
C LEU A 409 26.76 6.92 41.90
N VAL A 410 27.30 8.00 42.46
CA VAL A 410 28.49 8.66 41.92
C VAL A 410 29.70 8.23 42.76
N ASP A 411 30.67 7.61 42.15
CA ASP A 411 31.94 7.28 42.77
C ASP A 411 32.96 8.36 42.40
N PHE A 412 33.49 9.01 43.40
CA PHE A 412 34.51 10.00 43.20
C PHE A 412 35.86 9.33 43.46
N ASP A 413 36.73 9.27 42.45
CA ASP A 413 38.14 8.89 42.72
C ASP A 413 38.68 9.75 43.83
N ARG A 414 39.04 9.08 44.92
CA ARG A 414 39.70 9.78 46.05
C ARG A 414 40.99 10.38 45.55
N TYR A 415 41.12 11.67 45.74
CA TYR A 415 42.40 12.32 45.72
C TYR A 415 43.28 11.63 46.77
N GLU A 416 44.22 10.78 46.35
CA GLU A 416 45.38 10.47 47.17
C GLU A 416 46.31 11.68 47.11
N SER A 417 46.31 12.39 48.18
CA SER A 417 47.19 13.55 48.42
C SER A 417 48.64 13.14 48.66
#